data_7cb4689f54d3073834d8d9fe549897e5
#
_entry.id   7cb4689f54d3073834d8d9fe549897e5
#
_cell.length_a   1.000
_cell.length_b   1.000
_cell.length_c   1.000
_cell.angle_alpha   90.00
_cell.angle_beta   90.00
_cell.angle_gamma   90.00
#
_symmetry.space_group_name_H-M   'P 1'
#
loop_
_entity.id
_entity.type
_entity.pdbx_description
1 polymer ?
#
loop_
_entity_poly.entity_id
_entity_poly.type
_entity_poly.pdbx_seq_one_letter_code
_entity_poly.pdbx_strand_id
1 'polypeptide(L)'
;MLSVQQSTIIALGALCIFAVIIVVLALGMEDQLRLRREEEERLNLEREKMKSDRFLQSMSRIVDRYMVVNLDTGRYRYHELRSSEPLYPTSGQYSEMVEIISKRYVALTETENAKLSRLLTPDYLRSVLRKPDDNLKIEYCSRTENAYMVLTVLPVEWHADGTVAVVMQVVQDIGQKVELENMANTDSLTGLFNERYFSRVLNICEAKKLPFVLYYLDLD
;
A
#
# COMPACT_ATOMS: atom_id res chain seq x y z
N MET A 1 17.00 -5.80 -84.90
CA MET A 1 15.94 -6.61 -84.33
C MET A 1 16.57 -7.56 -83.30
N LEU A 2 16.34 -7.36 -82.01
CA LEU A 2 16.77 -8.30 -81.01
C LEU A 2 15.99 -9.61 -81.16
N SER A 3 16.69 -10.74 -81.14
CA SER A 3 16.00 -12.05 -81.24
C SER A 3 15.02 -12.25 -80.12
N VAL A 4 13.91 -12.97 -80.34
CA VAL A 4 12.86 -13.25 -79.32
C VAL A 4 13.48 -13.82 -78.08
N GLN A 5 14.53 -14.61 -78.16
CA GLN A 5 15.29 -15.16 -77.05
C GLN A 5 16.00 -14.11 -76.18
N GLN A 6 16.59 -13.06 -76.84
CA GLN A 6 17.24 -11.99 -76.06
C GLN A 6 16.22 -11.13 -75.28
N SER A 7 15.04 -10.89 -75.83
CA SER A 7 13.97 -10.16 -75.21
C SER A 7 13.41 -10.89 -73.98
N THR A 8 13.27 -12.23 -74.03
CA THR A 8 12.81 -13.05 -72.89
C THR A 8 13.85 -13.08 -71.77
N ILE A 9 15.13 -13.14 -72.06
CA ILE A 9 16.20 -13.11 -71.05
C ILE A 9 16.24 -11.76 -70.36
N ILE A 10 16.08 -10.66 -71.02
CA ILE A 10 16.02 -9.31 -70.44
C ILE A 10 14.79 -9.16 -69.57
N ALA A 11 13.64 -9.64 -70.01
CA ALA A 11 12.39 -9.60 -69.21
C ALA A 11 12.52 -10.44 -67.94
N LEU A 12 13.09 -11.64 -67.99
CA LEU A 12 13.34 -12.49 -66.85
C LEU A 12 14.29 -11.84 -65.82
N GLY A 13 15.38 -11.24 -66.31
CA GLY A 13 16.32 -10.48 -65.49
C GLY A 13 15.66 -9.30 -64.72
N ALA A 14 14.82 -8.53 -65.44
CA ALA A 14 14.09 -7.42 -64.85
C ALA A 14 13.09 -7.90 -63.75
N LEU A 15 12.45 -9.04 -63.96
CA LEU A 15 11.53 -9.64 -63.01
C LEU A 15 12.25 -10.13 -61.74
N CYS A 16 13.43 -10.72 -61.89
CA CYS A 16 14.27 -11.09 -60.74
C CYS A 16 14.74 -9.89 -59.91
N ILE A 17 15.16 -8.82 -60.57
CA ILE A 17 15.59 -7.58 -59.91
C ILE A 17 14.40 -6.98 -59.13
N PHE A 18 13.23 -6.94 -59.76
CA PHE A 18 12.01 -6.44 -59.12
C PHE A 18 11.61 -7.26 -57.89
N ALA A 19 11.69 -8.60 -57.96
CA ALA A 19 11.44 -9.49 -56.83
C ALA A 19 12.43 -9.24 -55.69
N VAL A 20 13.73 -9.06 -55.96
CA VAL A 20 14.73 -8.74 -54.94
C VAL A 20 14.43 -7.41 -54.28
N ILE A 21 14.03 -6.39 -55.02
CA ILE A 21 13.66 -5.08 -54.45
C ILE A 21 12.47 -5.20 -53.54
N ILE A 22 11.44 -5.97 -53.92
CA ILE A 22 10.26 -6.19 -53.04
C ILE A 22 10.66 -6.88 -51.74
N VAL A 23 11.51 -7.90 -51.81
CA VAL A 23 11.99 -8.61 -50.61
C VAL A 23 12.77 -7.68 -49.67
N VAL A 24 13.69 -6.86 -50.25
CA VAL A 24 14.46 -5.91 -49.42
C VAL A 24 13.58 -4.85 -48.80
N LEU A 25 12.57 -4.35 -49.50
CA LEU A 25 11.60 -3.39 -48.96
C LEU A 25 10.73 -4.03 -47.89
N ALA A 26 10.28 -5.28 -48.07
CA ALA A 26 9.49 -6.00 -47.09
C ALA A 26 10.28 -6.24 -45.79
N LEU A 27 11.54 -6.69 -45.89
CA LEU A 27 12.43 -6.87 -44.75
C LEU A 27 12.70 -5.54 -44.01
N GLY A 28 12.93 -4.47 -44.76
CA GLY A 28 13.11 -3.14 -44.17
C GLY A 28 11.85 -2.61 -43.47
N MET A 29 10.66 -2.92 -43.99
CA MET A 29 9.40 -2.58 -43.33
C MET A 29 9.17 -3.41 -42.05
N GLU A 30 9.51 -4.70 -42.07
CA GLU A 30 9.41 -5.55 -40.87
C GLU A 30 10.33 -5.05 -39.75
N ASP A 31 11.57 -4.71 -40.05
CA ASP A 31 12.52 -4.16 -39.09
C ASP A 31 12.03 -2.81 -38.50
N GLN A 32 11.48 -1.93 -39.32
CA GLN A 32 10.91 -0.68 -38.86
C GLN A 32 9.67 -0.89 -37.96
N LEU A 33 8.82 -1.84 -38.31
CA LEU A 33 7.67 -2.18 -37.49
C LEU A 33 8.09 -2.79 -36.13
N ARG A 34 9.13 -3.62 -36.14
CA ARG A 34 9.70 -4.21 -34.92
C ARG A 34 10.28 -3.13 -34.02
N LEU A 35 11.09 -2.24 -34.53
CA LEU A 35 11.66 -1.11 -33.77
C LEU A 35 10.57 -0.21 -33.18
N ARG A 36 9.51 0.09 -33.92
CA ARG A 36 8.38 0.88 -33.42
C ARG A 36 7.66 0.18 -32.26
N ARG A 37 7.45 -1.13 -32.35
CA ARG A 37 6.82 -1.90 -31.25
C ARG A 37 7.66 -1.89 -29.99
N GLU A 38 8.97 -2.10 -30.11
CA GLU A 38 9.90 -2.06 -28.99
C GLU A 38 9.94 -0.67 -28.35
N GLU A 39 9.87 0.39 -29.14
CA GLU A 39 9.81 1.76 -28.64
C GLU A 39 8.48 2.09 -27.93
N GLU A 40 7.35 1.63 -28.49
CA GLU A 40 6.04 1.77 -27.87
C GLU A 40 5.94 1.00 -26.52
N GLU A 41 6.46 -0.21 -26.48
CA GLU A 41 6.51 -1.01 -25.24
C GLU A 41 7.37 -0.32 -24.17
N ARG A 42 8.53 0.21 -24.56
CA ARG A 42 9.41 0.95 -23.67
C ARG A 42 8.75 2.21 -23.14
N LEU A 43 8.09 2.99 -23.99
CA LEU A 43 7.36 4.19 -23.61
C LEU A 43 6.18 3.88 -22.68
N ASN A 44 5.48 2.78 -22.91
CA ASN A 44 4.39 2.34 -22.03
C ASN A 44 4.91 1.93 -20.65
N LEU A 45 6.00 1.18 -20.59
CA LEU A 45 6.66 0.80 -19.36
C LEU A 45 7.15 2.03 -18.55
N GLU A 46 7.75 3.00 -19.25
CA GLU A 46 8.18 4.26 -18.62
C GLU A 46 6.99 5.07 -18.08
N ARG A 47 5.87 5.10 -18.81
CA ARG A 47 4.63 5.76 -18.34
C ARG A 47 4.03 5.08 -17.11
N GLU A 48 3.99 3.77 -17.09
CA GLU A 48 3.51 3.00 -15.92
C GLU A 48 4.42 3.23 -14.71
N LYS A 49 5.73 3.22 -14.92
CA LYS A 49 6.70 3.53 -13.85
C LYS A 49 6.49 4.94 -13.31
N MET A 50 6.36 5.95 -14.18
CA MET A 50 6.10 7.33 -13.75
C MET A 50 4.77 7.48 -12.99
N LYS A 51 3.72 6.76 -13.39
CA LYS A 51 2.44 6.75 -12.66
C LYS A 51 2.62 6.15 -11.26
N SER A 52 3.34 5.05 -11.16
CA SER A 52 3.66 4.39 -9.89
C SER A 52 4.48 5.30 -8.98
N ASP A 53 5.52 5.95 -9.50
CA ASP A 53 6.38 6.86 -8.74
C ASP A 53 5.59 8.08 -8.23
N ARG A 54 4.72 8.67 -9.06
CA ARG A 54 3.84 9.78 -8.64
C ARG A 54 2.84 9.34 -7.58
N PHE A 55 2.30 8.14 -7.71
CA PHE A 55 1.40 7.57 -6.71
C PHE A 55 2.11 7.38 -5.37
N LEU A 56 3.30 6.77 -5.37
CA LEU A 56 4.12 6.59 -4.16
C LEU A 56 4.50 7.94 -3.53
N GLN A 57 4.88 8.94 -4.34
CA GLN A 57 5.16 10.29 -3.87
C GLN A 57 3.93 10.97 -3.27
N SER A 58 2.74 10.73 -3.79
CA SER A 58 1.50 11.25 -3.22
C SER A 58 1.17 10.55 -1.91
N MET A 59 1.36 9.23 -1.86
CA MET A 59 1.18 8.42 -0.66
C MET A 59 2.12 8.82 0.49
N SER A 60 3.38 9.17 0.19
CA SER A 60 4.36 9.58 1.22
C SER A 60 4.00 10.84 2.00
N ARG A 61 3.01 11.62 1.53
CA ARG A 61 2.47 12.78 2.26
C ARG A 61 1.48 12.38 3.36
N ILE A 62 0.89 11.21 3.24
CA ILE A 62 -0.20 10.74 4.11
C ILE A 62 0.24 9.53 4.93
N VAL A 63 1.11 8.71 4.36
CA VAL A 63 1.55 7.42 4.90
C VAL A 63 3.05 7.45 5.14
N ASP A 64 3.48 7.05 6.31
CA ASP A 64 4.91 6.98 6.65
C ASP A 64 5.56 5.75 6.03
N ARG A 65 4.88 4.62 6.08
CA ARG A 65 5.36 3.32 5.59
C ARG A 65 4.20 2.38 5.30
N TYR A 66 4.45 1.41 4.44
CA TYR A 66 3.48 0.34 4.19
C TYR A 66 4.18 -1.00 4.01
N MET A 67 3.41 -2.06 4.20
CA MET A 67 3.84 -3.43 4.01
C MET A 67 2.76 -4.20 3.25
N VAL A 68 3.16 -4.91 2.21
CA VAL A 68 2.28 -5.83 1.49
C VAL A 68 2.57 -7.24 1.95
N VAL A 69 1.56 -7.96 2.39
CA VAL A 69 1.67 -9.31 2.96
C VAL A 69 0.83 -10.27 2.14
N ASN A 70 1.46 -11.30 1.63
CA ASN A 70 0.77 -12.44 1.05
C ASN A 70 0.47 -13.44 2.18
N LEU A 71 -0.82 -13.64 2.48
CA LEU A 71 -1.26 -14.46 3.62
C LEU A 71 -1.12 -15.96 3.40
N ASP A 72 -0.98 -16.41 2.13
CA ASP A 72 -0.82 -17.83 1.81
C ASP A 72 0.63 -18.28 1.98
N THR A 73 1.56 -17.46 1.46
CA THR A 73 2.99 -17.76 1.54
C THR A 73 3.64 -17.28 2.82
N GLY A 74 2.94 -16.43 3.58
CA GLY A 74 3.47 -15.75 4.74
C GLY A 74 4.63 -14.80 4.43
N ARG A 75 4.79 -14.37 3.17
CA ARG A 75 5.84 -13.44 2.76
C ARG A 75 5.35 -12.01 2.76
N TYR A 76 6.25 -11.07 3.13
CA TYR A 76 5.96 -9.64 3.06
C TYR A 76 6.99 -8.88 2.24
N ARG A 77 6.59 -7.67 1.80
CA ARG A 77 7.45 -6.59 1.30
C ARG A 77 7.15 -5.32 2.07
N TYR A 78 8.18 -4.69 2.61
CA TYR A 78 8.08 -3.47 3.38
C TYR A 78 8.70 -2.29 2.64
N HIS A 79 8.04 -1.14 2.72
CA HIS A 79 8.45 0.10 2.09
C HIS A 79 8.38 1.25 3.08
N GLU A 80 9.51 1.93 3.27
CA GLU A 80 9.59 3.20 3.99
C GLU A 80 9.38 4.34 3.00
N LEU A 81 8.51 5.31 3.31
CA LEU A 81 8.19 6.43 2.43
C LEU A 81 8.76 7.76 2.91
N ARG A 82 8.96 7.93 4.21
CA ARG A 82 9.49 9.17 4.80
C ARG A 82 11.00 9.16 5.00
N SER A 83 11.64 8.03 5.10
CA SER A 83 13.06 7.89 5.34
C SER A 83 13.73 7.13 4.20
N SER A 84 14.98 7.48 3.89
CA SER A 84 15.82 6.73 2.95
C SER A 84 16.33 5.41 3.55
N GLU A 85 16.37 5.31 4.87
CA GLU A 85 16.76 4.10 5.58
C GLU A 85 15.52 3.40 6.13
N PRO A 86 15.27 2.14 5.71
CA PRO A 86 14.12 1.39 6.19
C PRO A 86 14.29 1.02 7.67
N LEU A 87 13.26 1.26 8.47
CA LEU A 87 13.21 0.92 9.88
C LEU A 87 13.18 -0.60 10.12
N TYR A 88 12.69 -1.37 9.14
CA TYR A 88 12.54 -2.81 9.19
C TYR A 88 13.15 -3.47 7.96
N PRO A 89 13.43 -4.81 8.01
CA PRO A 89 13.82 -5.55 6.82
C PRO A 89 12.79 -5.39 5.68
N THR A 90 13.28 -5.15 4.47
CA THR A 90 12.43 -4.84 3.31
C THR A 90 11.61 -6.02 2.80
N SER A 91 11.99 -7.24 3.19
CA SER A 91 11.26 -8.47 2.86
C SER A 91 11.63 -9.61 3.81
N GLY A 92 10.78 -10.61 3.95
CA GLY A 92 11.03 -11.80 4.79
C GLY A 92 9.76 -12.59 5.07
N GLN A 93 9.79 -13.32 6.19
CA GLN A 93 8.63 -14.03 6.71
C GLN A 93 7.80 -13.09 7.60
N TYR A 94 6.49 -13.07 7.36
CA TYR A 94 5.58 -12.18 8.07
C TYR A 94 5.48 -12.49 9.57
N SER A 95 5.59 -13.76 9.95
CA SER A 95 5.61 -14.16 11.36
C SER A 95 6.79 -13.54 12.14
N GLU A 96 7.95 -13.49 11.53
CA GLU A 96 9.15 -12.84 12.13
C GLU A 96 8.92 -11.32 12.24
N MET A 97 8.34 -10.72 11.21
CA MET A 97 8.01 -9.29 11.23
C MET A 97 7.01 -8.96 12.34
N VAL A 98 5.97 -9.76 12.52
CA VAL A 98 4.98 -9.59 13.61
C VAL A 98 5.66 -9.66 14.97
N GLU A 99 6.65 -10.55 15.14
CA GLU A 99 7.41 -10.64 16.38
C GLU A 99 8.26 -9.38 16.62
N ILE A 100 8.96 -8.87 15.59
CA ILE A 100 9.73 -7.62 15.66
C ILE A 100 8.83 -6.45 16.01
N ILE A 101 7.69 -6.34 15.33
CA ILE A 101 6.69 -5.31 15.57
C ILE A 101 6.21 -5.40 17.04
N SER A 102 5.81 -6.56 17.50
CA SER A 102 5.27 -6.75 18.85
C SER A 102 6.26 -6.38 19.97
N LYS A 103 7.57 -6.55 19.73
CA LYS A 103 8.62 -6.16 20.69
C LYS A 103 8.87 -4.63 20.72
N ARG A 104 8.61 -3.93 19.62
CA ARG A 104 8.85 -2.48 19.49
C ARG A 104 7.66 -1.63 19.92
N TYR A 105 6.47 -2.19 19.98
CA TYR A 105 5.29 -1.47 20.43
C TYR A 105 5.20 -1.40 21.94
N VAL A 106 4.82 -0.26 22.47
CA VAL A 106 4.31 -0.14 23.81
C VAL A 106 2.80 -0.26 23.73
N ALA A 107 2.35 -1.45 23.84
CA ALA A 107 1.13 -1.61 24.58
C ALA A 107 1.43 -1.29 26.05
N LEU A 108 0.50 -0.63 26.71
CA LEU A 108 0.62 -0.26 28.10
C LEU A 108 0.77 -1.48 29.05
N THR A 109 0.54 -2.71 28.54
CA THR A 109 0.67 -3.97 29.26
C THR A 109 1.13 -5.11 28.33
N GLU A 110 1.79 -6.15 28.89
CA GLU A 110 2.16 -7.38 28.17
C GLU A 110 0.93 -8.07 27.52
N THR A 111 -0.22 -7.96 28.13
CA THR A 111 -1.50 -8.50 27.64
C THR A 111 -1.92 -7.88 26.32
N GLU A 112 -1.60 -6.61 26.06
CA GLU A 112 -1.94 -5.93 24.80
C GLU A 112 -0.95 -6.26 23.68
N ASN A 113 0.34 -6.50 24.01
CA ASN A 113 1.32 -7.00 23.04
C ASN A 113 0.93 -8.40 22.53
N ALA A 114 0.45 -9.27 23.43
CA ALA A 114 -0.09 -10.57 23.03
C ALA A 114 -1.34 -10.44 22.15
N LYS A 115 -2.18 -9.43 22.38
CA LYS A 115 -3.33 -9.12 21.52
C LYS A 115 -2.87 -8.67 20.13
N LEU A 116 -1.86 -7.79 20.03
CA LEU A 116 -1.37 -7.30 18.75
C LEU A 116 -0.84 -8.45 17.88
N SER A 117 -0.03 -9.34 18.43
CA SER A 117 0.46 -10.52 17.71
C SER A 117 -0.69 -11.38 17.19
N ARG A 118 -1.76 -11.55 17.96
CA ARG A 118 -2.95 -12.30 17.54
C ARG A 118 -3.73 -11.60 16.44
N LEU A 119 -3.91 -10.28 16.55
CA LEU A 119 -4.65 -9.47 15.56
C LEU A 119 -3.98 -9.44 14.18
N LEU A 120 -2.68 -9.69 14.12
CA LEU A 120 -1.89 -9.69 12.89
C LEU A 120 -1.67 -11.10 12.33
N THR A 121 -2.24 -12.16 12.90
CA THR A 121 -2.16 -13.51 12.33
C THR A 121 -2.97 -13.60 11.03
N PRO A 122 -2.50 -14.37 10.01
CA PRO A 122 -3.24 -14.58 8.77
C PRO A 122 -4.69 -15.04 8.98
N ASP A 123 -4.90 -15.96 9.93
CA ASP A 123 -6.24 -16.49 10.22
C ASP A 123 -7.17 -15.42 10.79
N TYR A 124 -6.66 -14.59 11.71
CA TYR A 124 -7.45 -13.48 12.24
C TYR A 124 -7.77 -12.46 11.15
N LEU A 125 -6.79 -12.07 10.33
CA LEU A 125 -6.99 -11.13 9.23
C LEU A 125 -8.06 -11.64 8.26
N ARG A 126 -8.02 -12.92 7.87
CA ARG A 126 -9.06 -13.54 7.04
C ARG A 126 -10.43 -13.56 7.72
N SER A 127 -10.48 -13.66 9.04
CA SER A 127 -11.74 -13.68 9.77
C SER A 127 -12.45 -12.33 9.83
N VAL A 128 -11.71 -11.23 9.81
CA VAL A 128 -12.23 -9.85 9.93
C VAL A 128 -12.34 -9.12 8.58
N LEU A 129 -11.47 -9.42 7.61
CA LEU A 129 -11.47 -8.83 6.29
C LEU A 129 -12.26 -9.72 5.32
N ARG A 130 -13.57 -9.53 5.27
CA ARG A 130 -14.50 -10.36 4.48
C ARG A 130 -15.04 -9.67 3.24
N LYS A 131 -14.86 -8.34 3.14
CA LYS A 131 -15.34 -7.50 2.05
C LYS A 131 -14.24 -6.52 1.63
N PRO A 132 -14.25 -6.02 0.40
CA PRO A 132 -13.26 -5.05 -0.07
C PRO A 132 -13.18 -3.77 0.76
N ASP A 133 -14.28 -3.34 1.37
CA ASP A 133 -14.34 -2.13 2.19
C ASP A 133 -13.99 -2.38 3.66
N ASP A 134 -13.77 -3.63 4.08
CA ASP A 134 -13.37 -3.95 5.44
C ASP A 134 -11.95 -3.45 5.71
N ASN A 135 -11.71 -3.03 6.94
CA ASN A 135 -10.38 -2.67 7.41
C ASN A 135 -10.24 -2.99 8.89
N LEU A 136 -9.00 -3.22 9.31
CA LEU A 136 -8.62 -3.35 10.71
C LEU A 136 -7.73 -2.16 11.07
N LYS A 137 -8.12 -1.36 12.07
CA LYS A 137 -7.33 -0.23 12.58
C LYS A 137 -6.88 -0.52 14.00
N ILE A 138 -5.59 -0.31 14.23
CA ILE A 138 -4.94 -0.49 15.53
C ILE A 138 -4.15 0.78 15.83
N GLU A 139 -4.55 1.52 16.87
CA GLU A 139 -3.80 2.67 17.37
C GLU A 139 -2.82 2.19 18.44
N TYR A 140 -1.59 2.71 18.41
CA TYR A 140 -0.53 2.33 19.33
C TYR A 140 0.50 3.46 19.52
N CYS A 141 1.26 3.38 20.59
CA CYS A 141 2.43 4.22 20.79
C CYS A 141 3.70 3.46 20.42
N SER A 142 4.53 4.02 19.54
CA SER A 142 5.81 3.46 19.15
C SER A 142 6.90 3.84 20.16
N ARG A 143 7.52 2.83 20.82
CA ARG A 143 8.70 3.07 21.72
C ARG A 143 9.88 3.64 20.96
N THR A 144 10.11 3.12 19.76
CA THR A 144 11.29 3.44 18.98
C THR A 144 11.23 4.88 18.46
N GLU A 145 10.03 5.34 18.10
CA GLU A 145 9.81 6.66 17.51
C GLU A 145 9.24 7.67 18.51
N ASN A 146 8.81 7.19 19.69
CA ASN A 146 8.13 8.00 20.70
C ASN A 146 6.94 8.78 20.11
N ALA A 147 6.17 8.12 19.25
CA ALA A 147 5.08 8.71 18.48
C ALA A 147 3.80 7.87 18.57
N TYR A 148 2.67 8.55 18.44
CA TYR A 148 1.36 7.91 18.30
C TYR A 148 1.14 7.52 16.85
N MET A 149 0.89 6.24 16.61
CA MET A 149 0.77 5.67 15.29
C MET A 149 -0.58 4.96 15.13
N VAL A 150 -1.06 4.89 13.90
CA VAL A 150 -2.16 4.01 13.51
C VAL A 150 -1.69 3.03 12.43
N LEU A 151 -1.90 1.76 12.67
CA LEU A 151 -1.77 0.69 11.70
C LEU A 151 -3.15 0.40 11.11
N THR A 152 -3.30 0.54 9.80
CA THR A 152 -4.50 0.17 9.07
C THR A 152 -4.19 -1.01 8.16
N VAL A 153 -4.93 -2.10 8.30
CA VAL A 153 -4.82 -3.29 7.43
C VAL A 153 -5.99 -3.29 6.46
N LEU A 154 -5.68 -3.40 5.17
CA LEU A 154 -6.64 -3.35 4.06
C LEU A 154 -6.49 -4.59 3.19
N PRO A 155 -7.59 -5.22 2.73
CA PRO A 155 -7.51 -6.28 1.74
C PRO A 155 -7.12 -5.72 0.36
N VAL A 156 -6.26 -6.42 -0.38
CA VAL A 156 -5.79 -6.00 -1.72
C VAL A 156 -6.15 -7.01 -2.78
N GLU A 157 -5.96 -8.30 -2.52
CA GLU A 157 -6.27 -9.38 -3.45
C GLU A 157 -7.09 -10.45 -2.78
N TRP A 158 -7.97 -11.09 -3.57
CA TRP A 158 -8.91 -12.09 -3.10
C TRP A 158 -8.78 -13.37 -3.92
N HIS A 159 -9.02 -14.50 -3.28
CA HIS A 159 -9.22 -15.77 -3.97
C HIS A 159 -10.61 -15.84 -4.61
N ALA A 160 -10.77 -16.79 -5.53
CA ALA A 160 -12.06 -17.03 -6.16
C ALA A 160 -13.16 -17.48 -5.18
N ASP A 161 -12.78 -18.02 -4.02
CA ASP A 161 -13.70 -18.42 -2.93
C ASP A 161 -14.13 -17.27 -2.03
N GLY A 162 -13.63 -16.04 -2.28
CA GLY A 162 -13.92 -14.86 -1.49
C GLY A 162 -13.09 -14.71 -0.22
N THR A 163 -12.04 -15.51 -0.03
CA THR A 163 -11.08 -15.31 1.06
C THR A 163 -9.97 -14.34 0.64
N VAL A 164 -9.48 -13.50 1.59
CA VAL A 164 -8.41 -12.55 1.30
C VAL A 164 -7.06 -13.28 1.16
N ALA A 165 -6.36 -13.01 0.04
CA ALA A 165 -5.05 -13.56 -0.29
C ALA A 165 -3.91 -12.62 0.08
N VAL A 166 -4.06 -11.32 -0.22
CA VAL A 166 -3.04 -10.30 -0.01
C VAL A 166 -3.65 -9.13 0.76
N VAL A 167 -2.94 -8.67 1.76
CA VAL A 167 -3.29 -7.46 2.53
C VAL A 167 -2.20 -6.41 2.43
N MET A 168 -2.59 -5.14 2.54
CA MET A 168 -1.69 -4.02 2.73
C MET A 168 -1.84 -3.48 4.14
N GLN A 169 -0.74 -3.33 4.84
CA GLN A 169 -0.64 -2.70 6.14
C GLN A 169 -0.03 -1.32 5.96
N VAL A 170 -0.76 -0.30 6.38
CA VAL A 170 -0.36 1.11 6.25
C VAL A 170 -0.17 1.69 7.63
N VAL A 171 0.95 2.37 7.86
CA VAL A 171 1.26 3.02 9.12
C VAL A 171 1.33 4.53 8.91
N GLN A 172 0.68 5.27 9.81
CA GLN A 172 0.63 6.72 9.83
C GLN A 172 0.95 7.24 11.23
N ASP A 173 1.73 8.30 11.30
CA ASP A 173 1.89 9.10 12.52
C ASP A 173 0.63 9.95 12.73
N ILE A 174 0.01 9.77 13.89
CA ILE A 174 -1.18 10.51 14.32
C ILE A 174 -0.89 11.45 15.50
N GLY A 175 0.38 11.71 15.81
CA GLY A 175 0.79 12.51 16.97
C GLY A 175 0.17 13.90 16.98
N GLN A 176 0.19 14.61 15.86
CA GLN A 176 -0.47 15.93 15.74
C GLN A 176 -1.97 15.85 15.99
N LYS A 177 -2.64 14.80 15.49
CA LYS A 177 -4.08 14.60 15.71
C LYS A 177 -4.36 14.38 17.20
N VAL A 178 -3.58 13.51 17.85
CA VAL A 178 -3.72 13.21 19.28
C VAL A 178 -3.45 14.47 20.12
N GLU A 179 -2.43 15.25 19.77
CA GLU A 179 -2.11 16.51 20.44
C GLU A 179 -3.25 17.53 20.33
N LEU A 180 -3.79 17.73 19.11
CA LEU A 180 -4.94 18.61 18.88
C LEU A 180 -6.20 18.12 19.63
N GLU A 181 -6.45 16.81 19.65
CA GLU A 181 -7.54 16.23 20.41
C GLU A 181 -7.35 16.43 21.92
N ASN A 182 -6.14 16.27 22.44
CA ASN A 182 -5.83 16.54 23.83
C ASN A 182 -6.05 18.02 24.18
N MET A 183 -5.50 18.93 23.36
CA MET A 183 -5.71 20.39 23.56
C MET A 183 -7.19 20.77 23.52
N ALA A 184 -7.98 20.16 22.65
CA ALA A 184 -9.40 20.43 22.55
C ALA A 184 -10.23 19.84 23.71
N ASN A 185 -9.70 18.83 24.43
CA ASN A 185 -10.41 18.05 25.42
C ASN A 185 -9.93 18.30 26.86
N THR A 186 -8.79 18.98 27.04
CA THR A 186 -8.21 19.28 28.37
C THR A 186 -8.28 20.76 28.67
N ASP A 187 -8.35 21.08 29.95
CA ASP A 187 -8.18 22.42 30.47
C ASP A 187 -6.69 22.75 30.56
N SER A 188 -6.27 23.88 30.00
CA SER A 188 -4.86 24.25 29.87
C SER A 188 -4.18 24.57 31.23
N LEU A 189 -4.95 24.90 32.25
CA LEU A 189 -4.44 25.27 33.58
C LEU A 189 -4.22 24.03 34.45
N THR A 190 -5.19 23.13 34.44
CA THR A 190 -5.21 21.97 35.35
C THR A 190 -4.74 20.67 34.70
N GLY A 191 -4.74 20.59 33.36
CA GLY A 191 -4.46 19.37 32.61
C GLY A 191 -5.57 18.31 32.71
N LEU A 192 -6.66 18.59 33.38
CA LEU A 192 -7.83 17.71 33.49
C LEU A 192 -8.71 17.83 32.24
N PHE A 193 -9.62 16.87 32.07
CA PHE A 193 -10.61 16.97 30.98
C PHE A 193 -11.51 18.19 31.18
N ASN A 194 -11.74 18.95 30.11
CA ASN A 194 -12.60 20.12 30.14
C ASN A 194 -14.09 19.75 30.03
N GLU A 195 -14.95 20.73 30.28
CA GLU A 195 -16.41 20.57 30.24
C GLU A 195 -16.92 20.00 28.93
N ARG A 196 -16.29 20.40 27.81
CA ARG A 196 -16.64 19.91 26.45
C ARG A 196 -16.42 18.40 26.31
N TYR A 197 -15.30 17.90 26.82
CA TYR A 197 -15.01 16.46 26.82
C TYR A 197 -16.00 15.71 27.68
N PHE A 198 -16.26 16.21 28.89
CA PHE A 198 -17.21 15.65 29.84
C PHE A 198 -18.61 15.53 29.23
N SER A 199 -19.15 16.61 28.67
CA SER A 199 -20.45 16.63 28.01
C SER A 199 -20.54 15.63 26.85
N ARG A 200 -19.46 15.49 26.04
CA ARG A 200 -19.39 14.51 24.97
C ARG A 200 -19.44 13.07 25.48
N VAL A 201 -18.73 12.76 26.56
CA VAL A 201 -18.73 11.42 27.18
C VAL A 201 -20.12 11.07 27.71
N LEU A 202 -20.78 12.00 28.41
CA LEU A 202 -22.15 11.81 28.88
C LEU A 202 -23.10 11.50 27.72
N ASN A 203 -23.08 12.29 26.65
CA ASN A 203 -23.93 12.07 25.48
C ASN A 203 -23.69 10.68 24.84
N ILE A 204 -22.44 10.20 24.81
CA ILE A 204 -22.12 8.85 24.33
C ILE A 204 -22.71 7.78 25.24
N CYS A 205 -22.58 7.93 26.56
CA CYS A 205 -23.13 7.00 27.54
C CYS A 205 -24.65 6.91 27.40
N GLU A 206 -25.33 8.04 27.28
CA GLU A 206 -26.77 8.10 27.08
C GLU A 206 -27.21 7.44 25.77
N ALA A 207 -26.57 7.81 24.64
CA ALA A 207 -26.90 7.28 23.31
C ALA A 207 -26.72 5.76 23.23
N LYS A 208 -25.67 5.24 23.89
CA LYS A 208 -25.36 3.80 23.92
C LYS A 208 -26.01 3.06 25.10
N LYS A 209 -26.76 3.76 25.95
CA LYS A 209 -27.36 3.21 27.17
C LYS A 209 -26.35 2.50 28.08
N LEU A 210 -25.13 3.08 28.17
CA LEU A 210 -24.08 2.54 29.03
C LEU A 210 -24.34 2.96 30.49
N PRO A 211 -24.21 2.06 31.48
CA PRO A 211 -24.30 2.45 32.87
C PRO A 211 -23.08 3.32 33.24
N PHE A 212 -23.31 4.41 33.97
CA PHE A 212 -22.25 5.25 34.52
C PHE A 212 -22.66 5.77 35.91
N VAL A 213 -21.63 6.16 36.69
CA VAL A 213 -21.81 6.84 37.98
C VAL A 213 -21.06 8.17 37.87
N LEU A 214 -21.73 9.26 38.25
CA LEU A 214 -21.16 10.59 38.33
C LEU A 214 -20.94 10.99 39.77
N TYR A 215 -19.71 11.39 40.10
CA TYR A 215 -19.36 12.02 41.36
C TYR A 215 -19.13 13.51 41.11
N TYR A 216 -19.85 14.34 41.84
CA TYR A 216 -19.62 15.78 41.87
C TYR A 216 -18.97 16.14 43.19
N LEU A 217 -17.78 16.75 43.14
CA LEU A 217 -17.05 17.19 44.33
C LEU A 217 -16.91 18.70 44.25
N ASP A 218 -17.40 19.39 45.29
CA ASP A 218 -17.19 20.82 45.48
C ASP A 218 -16.20 21.02 46.62
N LEU A 219 -15.28 21.97 46.47
CA LEU A 219 -14.29 22.32 47.48
C LEU A 219 -14.67 23.69 48.01
N ASP A 220 -15.20 23.77 49.22
CA ASP A 220 -15.49 25.00 49.95
C ASP A 220 -14.21 25.71 50.39
#